data_7fe6e302d6d576532be998eadc43806c
#
_entry.id   7fe6e302d6d576532be998eadc43806c
#
_cell.length_a   1.000
_cell.length_b   1.000
_cell.length_c   1.000
_cell.angle_alpha   90.00
_cell.angle_beta   90.00
_cell.angle_gamma   90.00
#
_symmetry.space_group_name_H-M   'P 1'
#
loop_
_entity.id
_entity.type
_entity.pdbx_description
1 polymer ?
#
loop_
_entity_poly.entity_id
_entity_poly.type
_entity_poly.pdbx_seq_one_letter_code
_entity_poly.pdbx_strand_id
1 'polypeptide(L)'
;MFTNAMQLKGWIKNKSKQTGIHPNELLQNFVLERLLERVSLSPYRENIILKGGFLIAAMVGVDKRTTMDMDTTIKGLPVNREEIGKIMVEIVSINIDDGVAFEIQNIKNIHEVSEYDDFRISILALLYKIKVNNKFPRRRAAGY
;
A
#
# COMPACT_ATOMS: atom_id res chain seq x y z
N MET A 1 -9.36 -2.22 14.98
CA MET A 1 -8.13 -2.35 14.20
C MET A 1 -7.03 -3.00 15.03
N PHE A 2 -6.13 -3.69 14.39
CA PHE A 2 -5.06 -4.38 15.10
C PHE A 2 -4.06 -3.38 15.67
N THR A 3 -3.45 -3.74 16.81
CA THR A 3 -2.47 -2.86 17.45
C THR A 3 -1.03 -3.27 17.14
N ASN A 4 -0.83 -4.47 16.62
CA ASN A 4 0.50 -4.93 16.24
C ASN A 4 0.42 -6.01 15.16
N ALA A 5 1.59 -6.34 14.61
CA ALA A 5 1.64 -7.30 13.50
C ALA A 5 1.24 -8.71 13.94
N MET A 6 1.48 -9.06 15.20
CA MET A 6 1.13 -10.38 15.70
C MET A 6 -0.38 -10.58 15.70
N GLN A 7 -1.13 -9.54 16.07
CA GLN A 7 -2.59 -9.61 16.03
C GLN A 7 -3.09 -9.77 14.59
N LEU A 8 -2.50 -9.05 13.66
CA LEU A 8 -2.86 -9.18 12.25
C LEU A 8 -2.57 -10.58 11.76
N LYS A 9 -1.40 -11.12 12.06
CA LYS A 9 -1.04 -12.48 11.65
C LYS A 9 -2.00 -13.51 12.22
N GLY A 10 -2.36 -13.36 13.50
CA GLY A 10 -3.29 -14.26 14.15
C GLY A 10 -4.66 -14.22 13.49
N TRP A 11 -5.13 -13.02 13.17
CA TRP A 11 -6.42 -12.86 12.51
C TRP A 11 -6.40 -13.52 11.13
N ILE A 12 -5.33 -13.31 10.35
CA ILE A 12 -5.19 -13.90 9.03
C ILE A 12 -5.20 -15.43 9.12
N LYS A 13 -4.44 -15.97 10.07
CA LYS A 13 -4.38 -17.42 10.25
C LYS A 13 -5.75 -18.01 10.56
N ASN A 14 -6.47 -17.41 11.50
CA ASN A 14 -7.80 -17.89 11.87
C ASN A 14 -8.79 -17.73 10.73
N LYS A 15 -8.76 -16.61 10.05
CA LYS A 15 -9.68 -16.37 8.94
C LYS A 15 -9.42 -17.34 7.80
N SER A 16 -8.15 -17.63 7.53
CA SER A 16 -7.78 -18.59 6.50
C SER A 16 -8.34 -19.97 6.82
N LYS A 17 -8.24 -20.39 8.08
CA LYS A 17 -8.80 -21.67 8.51
C LYS A 17 -10.30 -21.72 8.37
N GLN A 18 -10.98 -20.62 8.68
CA GLN A 18 -12.45 -20.58 8.66
C GLN A 18 -13.00 -20.54 7.23
N THR A 19 -12.31 -19.85 6.34
CA THR A 19 -12.84 -19.57 4.99
C THR A 19 -12.20 -20.38 3.89
N GLY A 20 -11.02 -20.95 4.14
CA GLY A 20 -10.24 -21.61 3.10
C GLY A 20 -9.48 -20.66 2.20
N ILE A 21 -9.56 -19.35 2.46
CA ILE A 21 -8.85 -18.36 1.66
C ILE A 21 -7.39 -18.36 2.05
N HIS A 22 -6.50 -18.33 1.06
CA HIS A 22 -5.06 -18.35 1.30
C HIS A 22 -4.63 -17.15 2.14
N PRO A 23 -3.70 -17.33 3.11
CA PRO A 23 -3.24 -16.21 3.94
C PRO A 23 -2.69 -15.03 3.16
N ASN A 24 -1.97 -15.28 2.07
CA ASN A 24 -1.43 -14.18 1.27
C ASN A 24 -2.52 -13.36 0.61
N GLU A 25 -3.61 -14.00 0.22
CA GLU A 25 -4.74 -13.28 -0.35
C GLU A 25 -5.41 -12.40 0.70
N LEU A 26 -5.54 -12.90 1.91
CA LEU A 26 -6.12 -12.12 3.01
C LEU A 26 -5.23 -10.92 3.34
N LEU A 27 -3.91 -11.12 3.34
CA LEU A 27 -2.97 -10.03 3.58
C LEU A 27 -3.06 -9.00 2.47
N GLN A 28 -3.11 -9.46 1.21
CA GLN A 28 -3.22 -8.56 0.07
C GLN A 28 -4.50 -7.72 0.17
N ASN A 29 -5.61 -8.35 0.52
CA ASN A 29 -6.88 -7.64 0.66
C ASN A 29 -6.80 -6.60 1.78
N PHE A 30 -6.17 -6.94 2.88
CA PHE A 30 -6.00 -6.01 3.99
C PHE A 30 -5.18 -4.79 3.57
N VAL A 31 -4.05 -5.03 2.92
CA VAL A 31 -3.16 -3.95 2.50
C VAL A 31 -3.86 -3.05 1.47
N LEU A 32 -4.54 -3.68 0.51
CA LEU A 32 -5.27 -2.94 -0.52
C LEU A 32 -6.35 -2.07 0.10
N GLU A 33 -7.09 -2.60 1.06
CA GLU A 33 -8.14 -1.86 1.74
C GLU A 33 -7.58 -0.64 2.48
N ARG A 34 -6.43 -0.80 3.11
CA ARG A 34 -5.80 0.34 3.80
C ARG A 34 -5.36 1.42 2.82
N LEU A 35 -4.89 1.01 1.66
CA LEU A 35 -4.54 1.97 0.61
C LEU A 35 -5.77 2.66 0.04
N LEU A 36 -6.83 1.90 -0.21
CA LEU A 36 -8.08 2.45 -0.74
C LEU A 36 -8.68 3.48 0.21
N GLU A 37 -8.56 3.29 1.49
CA GLU A 37 -9.06 4.27 2.44
C GLU A 37 -8.32 5.61 2.27
N ARG A 38 -7.01 5.56 2.06
CA ARG A 38 -6.25 6.79 1.82
C ARG A 38 -6.67 7.46 0.52
N VAL A 39 -6.89 6.69 -0.52
CA VAL A 39 -7.38 7.23 -1.77
C VAL A 39 -8.73 7.92 -1.56
N SER A 40 -9.62 7.30 -0.79
CA SER A 40 -10.96 7.85 -0.56
C SER A 40 -10.94 9.16 0.22
N LEU A 41 -9.90 9.38 1.02
CA LEU A 41 -9.73 10.60 1.79
C LEU A 41 -8.96 11.68 1.03
N SER A 42 -8.45 11.36 -0.15
CA SER A 42 -7.64 12.28 -0.93
C SER A 42 -8.53 13.09 -1.87
N PRO A 43 -8.01 14.22 -2.38
CA PRO A 43 -8.75 14.98 -3.39
C PRO A 43 -8.83 14.27 -4.75
N TYR A 44 -8.17 13.12 -4.89
CA TYR A 44 -8.10 12.38 -6.16
C TYR A 44 -9.00 11.16 -6.20
N ARG A 45 -9.90 11.02 -5.25
CA ARG A 45 -10.71 9.80 -5.12
C ARG A 45 -11.53 9.46 -6.37
N GLU A 46 -11.90 10.48 -7.15
CA GLU A 46 -12.70 10.25 -8.36
C GLU A 46 -11.84 10.09 -9.61
N ASN A 47 -10.56 10.29 -9.47
CA ASN A 47 -9.63 10.23 -10.60
C ASN A 47 -8.81 8.95 -10.62
N ILE A 48 -8.66 8.29 -9.48
CA ILE A 48 -7.77 7.12 -9.37
C ILE A 48 -8.60 5.87 -9.24
N ILE A 49 -8.35 4.93 -10.13
CA ILE A 49 -9.00 3.63 -10.11
C ILE A 49 -7.91 2.57 -9.93
N LEU A 50 -7.95 1.88 -8.80
CA LEU A 50 -7.04 0.80 -8.53
C LEU A 50 -7.64 -0.46 -9.12
N LYS A 51 -7.00 -1.00 -10.16
CA LYS A 51 -7.54 -2.15 -10.88
C LYS A 51 -7.22 -3.47 -10.20
N GLY A 52 -6.42 -3.41 -9.18
CA GLY A 52 -6.00 -4.56 -8.44
C GLY A 52 -4.50 -4.58 -8.30
N GLY A 53 -4.01 -5.48 -7.49
CA GLY A 53 -2.59 -5.61 -7.27
C GLY A 53 -2.30 -7.01 -6.75
N PHE A 54 -1.02 -7.30 -6.58
CA PHE A 54 -0.62 -8.58 -6.02
C PHE A 54 0.65 -8.39 -5.21
N LEU A 55 0.78 -9.20 -4.19
CA LEU A 55 1.95 -9.16 -3.33
C LEU A 55 3.15 -9.75 -4.05
N ILE A 56 4.27 -9.04 -4.01
CA ILE A 56 5.53 -9.56 -4.52
C ILE A 56 6.17 -10.43 -3.47
N ALA A 57 6.04 -10.03 -2.21
CA ALA A 57 6.59 -10.78 -1.10
C ALA A 57 5.59 -10.82 0.05
N ALA A 58 5.42 -11.98 0.65
CA ALA A 58 4.55 -12.12 1.80
C ALA A 58 5.24 -11.65 3.07
N MET A 59 4.42 -11.31 4.07
CA MET A 59 4.94 -10.95 5.37
C MET A 59 5.49 -12.19 6.06
N VAL A 60 6.77 -12.17 6.43
CA VAL A 60 7.45 -13.33 6.99
C VAL A 60 8.19 -12.94 8.26
N GLY A 61 8.04 -13.76 9.31
CA GLY A 61 8.83 -13.64 10.53
C GLY A 61 8.75 -12.26 11.16
N VAL A 62 9.90 -11.71 11.48
CA VAL A 62 10.00 -10.40 12.10
C VAL A 62 9.95 -9.27 11.08
N ASP A 63 10.10 -9.61 9.81
CA ASP A 63 10.02 -8.58 8.78
C ASP A 63 8.56 -8.27 8.49
N LYS A 64 8.14 -7.13 8.92
CA LYS A 64 6.74 -6.69 8.81
C LYS A 64 6.53 -5.81 7.60
N ARG A 65 7.19 -6.16 6.52
CA ARG A 65 7.12 -5.43 5.26
C ARG A 65 6.62 -6.35 4.16
N THR A 66 5.85 -5.78 3.27
CA THR A 66 5.44 -6.47 2.07
C THR A 66 5.37 -5.47 0.93
N THR A 67 5.64 -5.95 -0.28
CA THR A 67 5.55 -5.10 -1.46
C THR A 67 4.38 -5.55 -2.32
N MET A 68 3.77 -4.60 -2.99
CA MET A 68 2.61 -4.86 -3.83
C MET A 68 2.74 -4.05 -5.10
N ASP A 69 2.53 -4.71 -6.23
CA ASP A 69 2.40 -4.02 -7.50
C ASP A 69 0.92 -3.74 -7.74
N MET A 70 0.63 -2.50 -8.06
CA MET A 70 -0.74 -2.04 -8.21
C MET A 70 -0.94 -1.45 -9.59
N ASP A 71 -1.88 -1.99 -10.34
CA ASP A 71 -2.25 -1.39 -11.62
C ASP A 71 -3.29 -0.31 -11.37
N THR A 72 -2.98 0.88 -11.83
CA THR A 72 -3.76 2.08 -11.53
C THR A 72 -4.11 2.81 -12.81
N THR A 73 -5.36 3.16 -12.95
CA THR A 73 -5.85 3.96 -14.07
C THR A 73 -6.15 5.37 -13.56
N ILE A 74 -5.69 6.37 -14.29
CA ILE A 74 -5.98 7.76 -13.98
C ILE A 74 -7.05 8.25 -14.95
N LYS A 75 -8.10 8.83 -14.38
CA LYS A 75 -9.25 9.27 -15.15
C LYS A 75 -9.51 10.74 -14.87
N GLY A 76 -9.71 11.53 -15.93
CA GLY A 76 -10.08 12.91 -15.77
C GLY A 76 -8.95 13.88 -15.45
N LEU A 77 -7.70 13.40 -15.41
CA LEU A 77 -6.54 14.24 -15.20
C LEU A 77 -5.46 13.84 -16.20
N PRO A 78 -4.94 14.81 -16.97
CA PRO A 78 -3.82 14.52 -17.86
C PRO A 78 -2.52 14.55 -17.04
N VAL A 79 -2.06 13.38 -16.64
CA VAL A 79 -0.87 13.29 -15.80
C VAL A 79 0.21 12.44 -16.46
N ASN A 80 1.45 12.80 -16.23
CA ASN A 80 2.58 11.98 -16.64
C ASN A 80 3.10 11.21 -15.43
N ARG A 81 4.15 10.41 -15.65
CA ARG A 81 4.73 9.58 -14.60
C ARG A 81 5.18 10.41 -13.39
N GLU A 82 5.76 11.56 -13.63
CA GLU A 82 6.26 12.41 -12.55
C GLU A 82 5.11 12.97 -11.72
N GLU A 83 4.06 13.40 -12.40
CA GLU A 83 2.89 13.96 -11.71
C GLU A 83 2.15 12.90 -10.91
N ILE A 84 2.00 11.70 -11.46
CA ILE A 84 1.34 10.63 -10.70
C ILE A 84 2.19 10.25 -9.49
N GLY A 85 3.52 10.36 -9.59
CA GLY A 85 4.40 10.14 -8.44
C GLY A 85 4.09 11.08 -7.30
N LYS A 86 3.92 12.36 -7.60
CA LYS A 86 3.58 13.36 -6.59
C LYS A 86 2.21 13.09 -5.98
N ILE A 87 1.24 12.73 -6.81
CA ILE A 87 -0.10 12.41 -6.35
C ILE A 87 -0.08 11.22 -5.42
N MET A 88 0.65 10.16 -5.79
CA MET A 88 0.71 8.97 -4.96
C MET A 88 1.41 9.22 -3.63
N VAL A 89 2.47 10.03 -3.64
CA VAL A 89 3.13 10.41 -2.38
C VAL A 89 2.18 11.17 -1.48
N GLU A 90 1.40 12.06 -2.06
CA GLU A 90 0.40 12.81 -1.30
C GLU A 90 -0.63 11.86 -0.67
N ILE A 91 -1.12 10.89 -1.44
CA ILE A 91 -2.11 9.94 -0.98
C ILE A 91 -1.57 9.09 0.17
N VAL A 92 -0.38 8.51 -0.02
CA VAL A 92 0.17 7.62 1.01
C VAL A 92 0.63 8.38 2.25
N SER A 93 0.76 9.69 2.15
CA SER A 93 1.12 10.53 3.29
C SER A 93 -0.08 10.90 4.15
N ILE A 94 -1.29 10.57 3.73
CA ILE A 94 -2.48 10.83 4.53
C ILE A 94 -2.38 10.00 5.82
N ASN A 95 -2.49 10.70 6.94
CA ASN A 95 -2.29 10.07 8.24
C ASN A 95 -3.55 9.37 8.71
N ILE A 96 -3.47 8.06 8.82
CA ILE A 96 -4.53 7.23 9.37
C ILE A 96 -3.90 6.38 10.48
N ASP A 97 -4.53 6.35 11.63
CA ASP A 97 -4.01 5.57 12.76
C ASP A 97 -4.45 4.12 12.62
N ASP A 98 -3.88 3.43 11.63
CA ASP A 98 -4.20 2.04 11.35
C ASP A 98 -2.98 1.11 11.42
N GLY A 99 -1.84 1.65 11.85
CA GLY A 99 -0.63 0.85 11.99
C GLY A 99 0.07 0.52 10.69
N VAL A 100 -0.37 1.11 9.58
CA VAL A 100 0.20 0.83 8.25
C VAL A 100 0.79 2.11 7.68
N ALA A 101 1.99 1.99 7.12
CA ALA A 101 2.61 3.08 6.38
C ALA A 101 2.96 2.57 4.99
N PHE A 102 2.88 3.46 4.02
CA PHE A 102 3.18 3.10 2.64
C PHE A 102 4.32 3.96 2.11
N GLU A 103 5.09 3.37 1.22
CA GLU A 103 6.20 4.04 0.57
C GLU A 103 6.19 3.69 -0.90
N ILE A 104 6.22 4.70 -1.76
CA ILE A 104 6.22 4.48 -3.20
C ILE A 104 7.63 4.09 -3.64
N GLN A 105 7.75 2.93 -4.27
CA GLN A 105 9.04 2.40 -4.69
C GLN A 105 9.33 2.69 -6.15
N ASN A 106 8.34 2.55 -7.02
CA ASN A 106 8.55 2.71 -8.44
C ASN A 106 7.22 2.93 -9.15
N ILE A 107 7.28 3.62 -10.28
CA ILE A 107 6.11 3.87 -11.13
C ILE A 107 6.52 3.65 -12.58
N LYS A 108 5.73 2.84 -13.28
CA LYS A 108 5.93 2.57 -14.70
C LYS A 108 4.68 2.88 -15.48
N ASN A 109 4.84 3.47 -16.65
CA ASN A 109 3.73 3.56 -17.60
C ASN A 109 3.46 2.17 -18.15
N ILE A 110 2.19 1.80 -18.22
CA ILE A 110 1.79 0.56 -18.86
C ILE A 110 1.21 0.92 -20.22
N HIS A 111 1.87 0.43 -21.27
CA HIS A 111 1.41 0.71 -22.63
C HIS A 111 0.35 -0.30 -23.02
N GLU A 112 -0.89 0.02 -22.70
CA GLU A 112 -2.02 -0.79 -23.11
C GLU A 112 -2.92 0.03 -24.02
N VAL A 113 -3.75 -0.65 -24.77
CA VAL A 113 -4.74 0.01 -25.62
C VAL A 113 -5.87 0.47 -24.73
N SER A 114 -5.74 1.66 -24.18
CA SER A 114 -6.71 2.22 -23.27
C SER A 114 -6.86 3.70 -23.55
N GLU A 115 -8.05 4.22 -23.27
CA GLU A 115 -8.31 5.65 -23.39
C GLU A 115 -7.69 6.45 -22.26
N TYR A 116 -7.26 5.76 -21.20
CA TYR A 116 -6.77 6.40 -19.99
C TYR A 116 -5.30 6.07 -19.77
N ASP A 117 -4.65 6.89 -18.98
CA ASP A 117 -3.27 6.65 -18.59
C ASP A 117 -3.22 5.58 -17.51
N ASP A 118 -2.53 4.50 -17.80
CA ASP A 118 -2.37 3.39 -16.88
C ASP A 118 -0.94 3.33 -16.38
N PHE A 119 -0.81 3.06 -15.09
CA PHE A 119 0.50 2.98 -14.44
C PHE A 119 0.56 1.74 -13.57
N ARG A 120 1.73 1.14 -13.49
CA ARG A 120 2.01 0.12 -12.48
C ARG A 120 2.83 0.76 -11.38
N ILE A 121 2.30 0.74 -10.18
CA ILE A 121 2.92 1.39 -9.03
C ILE A 121 3.34 0.32 -8.04
N SER A 122 4.65 0.30 -7.73
CA SER A 122 5.19 -0.63 -6.75
C SER A 122 5.20 0.09 -5.40
N ILE A 123 4.55 -0.49 -4.42
CA ILE A 123 4.34 0.12 -3.12
C ILE A 123 4.87 -0.82 -2.04
N LEU A 124 5.63 -0.26 -1.11
CA LEU A 124 6.07 -0.98 0.09
C LEU A 124 5.11 -0.64 1.21
N ALA A 125 4.56 -1.66 1.85
CA ALA A 125 3.71 -1.49 3.02
C ALA A 125 4.49 -1.92 4.27
N LEU A 126 4.52 -1.04 5.26
CA LEU A 126 5.16 -1.28 6.54
C LEU A 126 4.06 -1.50 7.57
N LEU A 127 4.03 -2.71 8.15
CA LEU A 127 2.92 -3.12 9.02
C LEU A 127 3.33 -3.08 10.47
N TYR A 128 2.83 -2.08 11.19
CA TYR A 128 3.02 -1.95 12.65
C TYR A 128 4.47 -1.82 13.09
N LYS A 129 5.36 -1.51 12.17
CA LYS A 129 6.78 -1.39 12.47
C LYS A 129 7.18 -0.01 12.95
N ILE A 130 6.39 0.98 12.62
CA ILE A 130 6.74 2.37 12.82
C ILE A 130 6.95 2.72 14.29
N LYS A 131 6.17 2.10 15.17
CA LYS A 131 6.27 2.39 16.59
C LYS A 131 7.66 2.08 17.14
N VAL A 132 8.28 1.03 16.64
CA VAL A 132 9.62 0.67 17.07
C VAL A 132 10.63 1.66 16.54
N ASN A 133 10.48 2.05 15.27
CA ASN A 133 11.42 2.96 14.63
C ASN A 133 11.34 4.38 15.18
N ASN A 134 10.19 4.78 15.66
CA ASN A 134 10.01 6.12 16.19
C ASN A 134 10.79 6.37 17.45
N LYS A 135 11.32 5.35 18.05
CA LYS A 135 12.16 5.49 19.23
C LYS A 135 13.57 5.91 18.89
N PHE A 136 13.91 5.89 17.61
CA PHE A 136 15.23 6.31 17.20
C PHE A 136 15.12 7.64 16.57
N PRO A 137 15.45 8.49 16.88
CA PRO A 137 15.46 9.62 16.03
C PRO A 137 16.66 9.80 15.16
N ARG A 138 16.51 8.91 14.78
CA ARG A 138 17.17 9.07 14.00
C ARG A 138 17.65 9.16 13.32
N ARG A 139 17.40 9.20 12.99
CA ARG A 139 17.97 9.42 12.25
C ARG A 139 18.33 9.38 11.71
N ARG A 140 18.05 9.52 11.64
CA ARG A 140 18.56 9.73 10.96
C ARG A 140 18.94 9.97 10.73
N ALA A 141 18.62 10.04 11.09
CA ALA A 141 19.11 10.37 10.67
C ALA A 141 19.45 10.42 10.38
N ALA A 142 19.18 10.64 10.48
CA ALA A 142 19.56 10.59 10.02
C ALA A 142 19.68 10.33 9.57
N GLY A 143 19.28 10.57 9.41
CA GLY A 143 19.40 10.43 8.90
C GLY A 143 19.29 10.06 8.54
N TYR A 144 18.98 10.24 8.27
CA TYR A 144 19.12 10.03 7.93
C TYR A 144 19.44 10.09 7.87
#